data_1790be7f129504f186d0617384177179
#
_entry.id   1790be7f129504f186d0617384177179
#
_cell.length_a   1.000
_cell.length_b   1.000
_cell.length_c   1.000
_cell.angle_alpha   90.00
_cell.angle_beta   90.00
_cell.angle_gamma   90.00
#
_symmetry.space_group_name_H-M   'P 1'
#
loop_
_entity.id
_entity.type
_entity.pdbx_description
1 polymer ?
#
loop_
_entity_poly.entity_id
_entity_poly.type
_entity_poly.pdbx_seq_one_letter_code
_entity_poly.pdbx_strand_id
1 'polypeptide(L)'
;MPLARRVPRSILSWPALVVTFAAAVTCASAINYQDNQKGALYQDYKGTPYQDSRYQGGAQKIPGRVECAYYDLGGEGVAYHDSDAKNHGSGELNHADGTYLNQFRMDEGVDISYTKFHDQIDNNPFNLVQPPENQLYVGWTEPGEWFNITVQVARAGFYTADLLYTSNRGGTISMDLNGKDASGPLTIVSTFNATDPIAWRQWHHWNVARNIVRLRLPAGKNVLTVHILTEGNMNLAYFDFKKAR
;
A
#
# COMPACT_ATOMS: atom_id res chain seq x y z
N MET A 1 68.99 69.14 -19.40
CA MET A 1 68.98 68.61 -20.74
C MET A 1 69.74 67.30 -20.75
N PRO A 2 69.10 66.22 -21.03
CA PRO A 2 69.41 65.39 -22.13
C PRO A 2 68.20 64.82 -22.86
N LEU A 3 68.48 64.47 -24.10
CA LEU A 3 67.66 64.06 -25.21
C LEU A 3 66.89 62.72 -25.02
N ALA A 4 65.64 62.74 -25.39
CA ALA A 4 64.79 61.59 -25.52
C ALA A 4 65.12 60.82 -26.84
N ARG A 5 65.48 59.56 -26.72
CA ARG A 5 65.57 58.60 -27.86
C ARG A 5 64.20 57.92 -28.03
N ARG A 6 63.65 58.15 -29.27
CA ARG A 6 62.48 57.40 -29.77
C ARG A 6 62.92 56.00 -30.20
N VAL A 7 62.16 54.99 -29.67
CA VAL A 7 62.24 53.60 -30.12
C VAL A 7 61.05 53.33 -31.08
N PRO A 8 61.29 52.74 -32.26
CA PRO A 8 60.20 52.46 -33.22
C PRO A 8 59.33 51.29 -32.74
N ARG A 9 57.98 51.47 -32.83
CA ARG A 9 57.02 50.42 -32.63
C ARG A 9 57.03 49.45 -33.82
N SER A 10 57.45 48.22 -33.59
CA SER A 10 57.22 47.11 -34.52
C SER A 10 55.78 46.62 -34.37
N ILE A 11 55.03 46.70 -35.47
CA ILE A 11 53.69 46.16 -35.59
C ILE A 11 53.81 44.64 -35.80
N LEU A 12 53.58 43.82 -34.75
CA LEU A 12 53.41 42.40 -34.92
C LEU A 12 51.93 42.15 -35.21
N SER A 13 51.62 41.77 -36.42
CA SER A 13 50.32 41.26 -36.82
C SER A 13 50.18 39.84 -36.32
N TRP A 14 49.23 39.62 -35.41
CA TRP A 14 48.86 38.28 -35.00
C TRP A 14 47.77 37.79 -35.95
N PRO A 15 47.83 36.49 -36.39
CA PRO A 15 46.76 35.93 -37.18
C PRO A 15 45.55 35.67 -36.24
N ALA A 16 44.40 36.12 -36.67
CA ALA A 16 43.14 35.82 -36.02
C ALA A 16 42.88 34.31 -36.12
N LEU A 17 42.99 33.63 -34.97
CA LEU A 17 42.57 32.25 -34.85
C LEU A 17 41.03 32.23 -34.81
N VAL A 18 40.42 31.89 -35.91
CA VAL A 18 38.98 31.62 -35.98
C VAL A 18 38.75 30.29 -35.31
N VAL A 19 38.35 30.33 -34.04
CA VAL A 19 37.85 29.16 -33.32
C VAL A 19 36.40 28.95 -33.74
N THR A 20 36.19 28.09 -34.72
CA THR A 20 34.85 27.56 -35.01
C THR A 20 34.40 26.70 -33.86
N PHE A 21 33.51 27.22 -33.01
CA PHE A 21 32.73 26.41 -32.07
C PHE A 21 31.80 25.54 -32.92
N ALA A 22 32.17 24.29 -33.13
CA ALA A 22 31.25 23.25 -33.53
C ALA A 22 30.30 23.04 -32.34
N ALA A 23 29.10 23.62 -32.41
CA ALA A 23 28.03 23.27 -31.51
C ALA A 23 27.71 21.79 -31.73
N ALA A 24 28.27 20.93 -30.89
CA ALA A 24 27.80 19.56 -30.75
C ALA A 24 26.37 19.63 -30.26
N VAL A 25 25.42 19.59 -31.18
CA VAL A 25 24.03 19.27 -30.86
C VAL A 25 24.06 17.82 -30.38
N THR A 26 24.26 17.64 -29.08
CA THR A 26 23.89 16.39 -28.44
C THR A 26 22.38 16.27 -28.61
N CYS A 27 21.95 15.54 -29.64
CA CYS A 27 20.65 14.90 -29.62
C CYS A 27 20.59 14.11 -28.31
N ALA A 28 20.02 14.71 -27.27
CA ALA A 28 19.44 13.97 -26.18
C ALA A 28 18.41 13.08 -26.87
N SER A 29 18.81 11.84 -27.16
CA SER A 29 17.88 10.77 -27.45
C SER A 29 16.93 10.80 -26.29
N ALA A 30 15.74 11.38 -26.51
CA ALA A 30 14.59 11.14 -25.67
C ALA A 30 14.51 9.61 -25.61
N ILE A 31 14.99 9.04 -24.50
CA ILE A 31 14.73 7.67 -24.18
C ILE A 31 13.21 7.64 -24.12
N ASN A 32 12.61 7.20 -25.21
CA ASN A 32 11.25 6.72 -25.19
C ASN A 32 11.28 5.55 -24.22
N TYR A 33 11.08 5.89 -22.95
CA TYR A 33 10.73 4.95 -21.90
C TYR A 33 9.34 4.45 -22.28
N GLN A 34 9.32 3.61 -23.30
CA GLN A 34 8.12 2.87 -23.68
C GLN A 34 7.76 2.11 -22.43
N ASP A 35 6.63 2.47 -21.87
CA ASP A 35 5.99 1.91 -20.69
C ASP A 35 5.55 0.45 -20.97
N ASN A 36 6.49 -0.39 -21.37
CA ASN A 36 6.35 -1.81 -21.63
C ASN A 36 6.49 -2.64 -20.35
N GLN A 37 6.29 -2.02 -19.18
CA GLN A 37 6.11 -2.73 -17.96
C GLN A 37 4.64 -3.22 -17.91
N LYS A 38 4.30 -4.24 -18.69
CA LYS A 38 3.25 -5.16 -18.32
C LYS A 38 3.63 -5.64 -16.92
N GLY A 39 2.79 -5.36 -15.92
CA GLY A 39 3.05 -5.79 -14.55
C GLY A 39 3.39 -7.27 -14.54
N ALA A 40 4.68 -7.57 -14.49
CA ALA A 40 5.11 -8.93 -14.28
C ALA A 40 4.81 -9.25 -12.82
N LEU A 41 3.89 -10.17 -12.59
CA LEU A 41 3.74 -10.82 -11.29
C LEU A 41 5.14 -11.17 -10.79
N TYR A 42 5.38 -11.00 -9.51
CA TYR A 42 6.57 -11.54 -8.85
C TYR A 42 6.75 -12.99 -9.29
N GLN A 43 7.80 -13.29 -10.07
CA GLN A 43 7.91 -14.53 -10.85
C GLN A 43 7.90 -15.79 -9.97
N ASP A 44 8.33 -15.66 -8.71
CA ASP A 44 8.39 -16.76 -7.76
C ASP A 44 7.15 -16.87 -6.86
N TYR A 45 6.20 -15.93 -6.97
CA TYR A 45 4.99 -15.95 -6.17
C TYR A 45 4.09 -17.12 -6.56
N LYS A 46 3.70 -17.94 -5.57
CA LYS A 46 2.90 -19.17 -5.76
C LYS A 46 1.45 -19.04 -5.32
N GLY A 47 1.09 -17.90 -4.68
CA GLY A 47 -0.29 -17.62 -4.33
C GLY A 47 -1.16 -17.33 -5.55
N THR A 48 -2.45 -17.39 -5.36
CA THR A 48 -3.45 -17.05 -6.38
C THR A 48 -4.49 -16.08 -5.82
N PRO A 49 -5.04 -15.18 -6.65
CA PRO A 49 -6.06 -14.24 -6.20
C PRO A 49 -7.21 -14.97 -5.51
N TYR A 50 -7.65 -14.43 -4.36
CA TYR A 50 -8.81 -14.99 -3.66
C TYR A 50 -10.05 -15.01 -4.55
N GLN A 51 -10.74 -16.14 -4.55
CA GLN A 51 -12.07 -16.24 -5.14
C GLN A 51 -12.83 -17.40 -4.47
N ASP A 52 -14.12 -17.22 -4.31
CA ASP A 52 -15.06 -18.24 -3.83
C ASP A 52 -16.40 -18.09 -4.54
N SER A 53 -17.44 -18.77 -4.02
CA SER A 53 -18.80 -18.71 -4.60
C SER A 53 -19.46 -17.34 -4.48
N ARG A 54 -19.04 -16.49 -3.55
CA ARG A 54 -19.55 -15.12 -3.32
C ARG A 54 -18.64 -14.06 -3.93
N TYR A 55 -17.32 -14.18 -3.72
CA TYR A 55 -16.33 -13.28 -4.31
C TYR A 55 -15.72 -13.94 -5.54
N GLN A 56 -16.26 -13.64 -6.71
CA GLN A 56 -15.82 -14.23 -7.98
C GLN A 56 -14.83 -13.35 -8.76
N GLY A 57 -14.37 -12.25 -8.14
CA GLY A 57 -13.60 -11.23 -8.84
C GLY A 57 -12.15 -11.59 -9.14
N GLY A 58 -11.55 -12.56 -8.46
CA GLY A 58 -10.12 -12.86 -8.57
C GLY A 58 -9.26 -11.64 -8.19
N ALA A 59 -8.29 -11.27 -9.04
CA ALA A 59 -7.43 -10.11 -8.78
C ALA A 59 -8.24 -8.82 -8.56
N GLN A 60 -7.98 -8.13 -7.44
CA GLN A 60 -8.74 -6.94 -7.05
C GLN A 60 -8.36 -5.73 -7.91
N LYS A 61 -9.33 -4.91 -8.28
CA LYS A 61 -9.12 -3.86 -9.30
C LYS A 61 -8.59 -2.55 -8.71
N ILE A 62 -7.55 -1.98 -9.34
CA ILE A 62 -7.07 -0.62 -9.06
C ILE A 62 -7.25 0.25 -10.32
N PRO A 63 -7.90 1.44 -10.22
CA PRO A 63 -8.46 2.09 -9.02
C PRO A 63 -9.67 1.35 -8.47
N GLY A 64 -9.91 1.49 -7.17
CA GLY A 64 -11.01 0.86 -6.44
C GLY A 64 -10.59 0.36 -5.07
N ARG A 65 -11.52 -0.29 -4.39
CA ARG A 65 -11.25 -0.92 -3.10
C ARG A 65 -10.45 -2.19 -3.27
N VAL A 66 -9.47 -2.35 -2.40
CA VAL A 66 -8.66 -3.55 -2.21
C VAL A 66 -8.93 -4.03 -0.78
N GLU A 67 -9.74 -5.04 -0.67
CA GLU A 67 -10.24 -5.61 0.58
C GLU A 67 -9.15 -6.46 1.25
N CYS A 68 -8.79 -6.15 2.49
CA CYS A 68 -7.71 -6.85 3.18
C CYS A 68 -8.05 -8.33 3.43
N ALA A 69 -9.28 -8.63 3.83
CA ALA A 69 -9.70 -10.01 4.11
C ALA A 69 -9.74 -10.92 2.86
N TYR A 70 -9.77 -10.33 1.65
CA TYR A 70 -9.65 -11.08 0.39
C TYR A 70 -8.19 -11.21 -0.07
N TYR A 71 -7.26 -11.40 0.89
CA TYR A 71 -5.88 -11.76 0.57
C TYR A 71 -5.80 -13.08 -0.18
N ASP A 72 -4.71 -13.31 -0.87
CA ASP A 72 -4.56 -14.43 -1.83
C ASP A 72 -4.71 -15.81 -1.16
N LEU A 73 -4.93 -16.82 -1.96
CA LEU A 73 -4.88 -18.23 -1.60
C LEU A 73 -3.44 -18.74 -1.75
N GLY A 74 -3.02 -19.68 -0.89
CA GLY A 74 -1.69 -20.27 -0.92
C GLY A 74 -1.22 -20.73 0.45
N GLY A 75 -1.90 -20.30 1.50
CA GLY A 75 -1.60 -20.68 2.88
C GLY A 75 -0.43 -19.90 3.49
N GLU A 76 -0.06 -20.33 4.69
CA GLU A 76 1.05 -19.79 5.49
C GLU A 76 2.38 -19.80 4.72
N GLY A 77 3.14 -18.71 4.82
CA GLY A 77 4.44 -18.53 4.15
C GLY A 77 4.36 -18.28 2.64
N VAL A 78 3.14 -18.32 2.04
CA VAL A 78 2.91 -18.02 0.63
C VAL A 78 1.95 -16.85 0.47
N ALA A 79 0.75 -16.96 0.96
CA ALA A 79 -0.29 -15.93 0.85
C ALA A 79 -0.30 -15.00 2.05
N TYR A 80 0.13 -15.48 3.19
CA TYR A 80 0.22 -14.74 4.44
C TYR A 80 1.27 -15.36 5.38
N HIS A 81 1.60 -14.63 6.42
CA HIS A 81 2.25 -15.10 7.63
C HIS A 81 1.49 -14.54 8.83
N ASP A 82 1.12 -15.44 9.72
CA ASP A 82 0.46 -15.12 10.98
C ASP A 82 1.29 -15.63 12.16
N SER A 83 1.21 -14.97 13.29
CA SER A 83 1.98 -15.31 14.49
C SER A 83 1.51 -16.62 15.13
N ASP A 84 0.26 -17.02 14.86
CA ASP A 84 -0.25 -18.32 15.21
C ASP A 84 -1.03 -19.00 14.06
N ALA A 85 -1.43 -20.24 14.25
CA ALA A 85 -2.05 -21.01 13.18
C ALA A 85 -3.60 -20.97 13.23
N LYS A 86 -4.19 -20.18 14.13
CA LYS A 86 -5.61 -20.20 14.40
C LYS A 86 -6.26 -18.84 14.19
N ASN A 87 -7.34 -18.83 13.42
CA ASN A 87 -8.18 -17.65 13.28
C ASN A 87 -9.07 -17.50 14.53
N HIS A 88 -8.79 -16.50 15.38
CA HIS A 88 -9.56 -16.19 16.58
C HIS A 88 -10.82 -15.38 16.30
N GLY A 89 -10.99 -14.88 15.11
CA GLY A 89 -12.17 -14.17 14.66
C GLY A 89 -13.23 -15.11 14.09
N SER A 90 -13.04 -15.58 12.85
CA SER A 90 -13.97 -16.50 12.18
C SER A 90 -13.88 -17.90 12.77
N GLY A 91 -15.02 -18.49 13.05
CA GLY A 91 -15.12 -19.82 13.65
C GLY A 91 -14.95 -19.84 15.18
N GLU A 92 -14.42 -18.77 15.79
CA GLU A 92 -14.25 -18.67 17.25
C GLU A 92 -15.08 -17.53 17.84
N LEU A 93 -14.61 -16.27 17.78
CA LEU A 93 -15.40 -15.11 18.22
C LEU A 93 -16.72 -15.01 17.43
N ASN A 94 -16.65 -15.25 16.15
CA ASN A 94 -17.81 -15.43 15.28
C ASN A 94 -18.09 -16.92 15.17
N HIS A 95 -18.95 -17.46 16.02
CA HIS A 95 -19.23 -18.90 16.05
C HIS A 95 -19.56 -19.48 14.68
N ALA A 96 -18.99 -20.64 14.39
CA ALA A 96 -19.30 -21.40 13.19
C ALA A 96 -20.77 -21.87 13.22
N ASP A 97 -21.63 -21.18 12.49
CA ASP A 97 -23.09 -21.41 12.40
C ASP A 97 -23.57 -21.70 10.98
N GLY A 98 -22.65 -21.94 10.05
CA GLY A 98 -22.93 -22.15 8.64
C GLY A 98 -23.03 -20.86 7.84
N THR A 99 -22.96 -19.67 8.45
CA THR A 99 -22.99 -18.40 7.72
C THR A 99 -21.63 -18.03 7.14
N TYR A 100 -21.66 -17.37 6.00
CA TYR A 100 -20.45 -16.97 5.29
C TYR A 100 -19.52 -16.08 6.11
N LEU A 101 -20.07 -15.08 6.80
CA LEU A 101 -19.27 -14.11 7.54
C LEU A 101 -18.66 -14.71 8.80
N ASN A 102 -19.38 -15.60 9.49
CA ASN A 102 -18.90 -16.23 10.70
C ASN A 102 -17.82 -17.30 10.44
N GLN A 103 -17.79 -17.85 9.22
CA GLN A 103 -16.89 -18.93 8.86
C GLN A 103 -15.90 -18.54 7.73
N PHE A 104 -15.80 -17.24 7.45
CA PHE A 104 -14.94 -16.78 6.36
C PHE A 104 -13.47 -17.10 6.66
N ARG A 105 -12.86 -18.00 5.86
CA ARG A 105 -11.46 -18.43 5.98
C ARG A 105 -11.09 -18.94 7.41
N MET A 106 -12.02 -19.56 8.11
CA MET A 106 -11.84 -19.98 9.51
C MET A 106 -10.75 -21.05 9.73
N ASP A 107 -10.31 -21.71 8.65
CA ASP A 107 -9.30 -22.77 8.69
C ASP A 107 -7.88 -22.23 8.38
N GLU A 108 -7.70 -20.90 8.36
CA GLU A 108 -6.42 -20.23 8.15
C GLU A 108 -5.97 -19.50 9.41
N GLY A 109 -4.68 -19.09 9.50
CA GLY A 109 -4.16 -18.39 10.69
C GLY A 109 -4.67 -16.98 10.84
N VAL A 110 -4.78 -16.22 9.73
CA VAL A 110 -5.13 -14.80 9.78
C VAL A 110 -6.47 -14.55 10.48
N ASP A 111 -6.44 -13.74 11.51
CA ASP A 111 -7.62 -13.33 12.25
C ASP A 111 -8.56 -12.49 11.41
N ILE A 112 -9.79 -12.95 11.21
CA ILE A 112 -10.79 -12.24 10.41
C ILE A 112 -12.08 -12.06 11.19
N SER A 113 -12.63 -10.85 11.15
CA SER A 113 -13.98 -10.58 11.60
C SER A 113 -14.69 -9.66 10.59
N TYR A 114 -15.88 -9.21 10.95
CA TYR A 114 -16.66 -8.30 10.14
C TYR A 114 -17.39 -7.28 11.01
N THR A 115 -17.77 -6.15 10.42
CA THR A 115 -18.49 -5.09 11.11
C THR A 115 -19.92 -5.50 11.43
N LYS A 116 -20.32 -5.32 12.69
CA LYS A 116 -21.63 -5.69 13.24
C LYS A 116 -22.36 -4.45 13.76
N PHE A 117 -23.56 -4.21 13.28
CA PHE A 117 -24.33 -3.03 13.68
C PHE A 117 -25.30 -3.31 14.84
N HIS A 118 -25.52 -4.59 15.16
CA HIS A 118 -26.26 -4.93 16.37
C HIS A 118 -25.44 -4.57 17.62
N ASP A 119 -26.09 -4.23 18.69
CA ASP A 119 -25.50 -3.90 19.99
C ASP A 119 -24.45 -2.77 19.96
N GLN A 120 -24.49 -1.92 18.92
CA GLN A 120 -23.56 -0.79 18.76
C GLN A 120 -22.08 -1.21 18.78
N ILE A 121 -21.75 -2.36 18.23
CA ILE A 121 -20.35 -2.83 18.14
C ILE A 121 -19.58 -1.94 17.17
N ASP A 122 -19.99 -1.94 15.90
CA ASP A 122 -19.28 -1.20 14.85
C ASP A 122 -20.00 0.07 14.37
N ASN A 123 -21.24 0.29 14.79
CA ASN A 123 -22.01 1.52 14.53
C ASN A 123 -22.11 2.42 15.76
N ASN A 124 -21.13 2.38 16.65
CA ASN A 124 -21.10 3.13 17.90
C ASN A 124 -20.82 4.63 17.68
N PRO A 125 -21.21 5.51 18.64
CA PRO A 125 -21.05 6.96 18.49
C PRO A 125 -19.60 7.46 18.61
N PHE A 126 -18.65 6.59 18.97
CA PHE A 126 -17.23 6.93 19.07
C PHE A 126 -16.48 6.74 17.75
N ASN A 127 -17.10 6.15 16.74
CA ASN A 127 -16.52 6.05 15.41
C ASN A 127 -16.21 7.42 14.81
N LEU A 128 -15.02 7.57 14.20
CA LEU A 128 -14.62 8.76 13.47
C LEU A 128 -15.19 8.77 12.05
N VAL A 129 -15.48 7.57 11.53
CA VAL A 129 -16.24 7.37 10.30
C VAL A 129 -17.16 6.17 10.47
N GLN A 130 -18.32 6.19 9.81
CA GLN A 130 -19.20 5.02 9.81
C GLN A 130 -18.67 3.99 8.81
N PRO A 131 -18.28 2.77 9.27
CA PRO A 131 -17.90 1.69 8.36
C PRO A 131 -19.12 1.15 7.61
N PRO A 132 -18.96 0.46 6.48
CA PRO A 132 -20.02 -0.36 5.91
C PRO A 132 -20.45 -1.47 6.89
N GLU A 133 -21.71 -1.84 6.90
CA GLU A 133 -22.17 -3.03 7.62
C GLU A 133 -21.70 -4.31 6.93
N ASN A 134 -21.39 -5.36 7.69
CA ASN A 134 -20.89 -6.64 7.18
C ASN A 134 -19.57 -6.56 6.41
N GLN A 135 -18.78 -5.52 6.68
CA GLN A 135 -17.45 -5.35 6.09
C GLN A 135 -16.46 -6.29 6.77
N LEU A 136 -15.91 -7.25 6.02
CA LEU A 136 -14.82 -8.10 6.48
C LEU A 136 -13.54 -7.28 6.71
N TYR A 137 -12.76 -7.68 7.72
CA TYR A 137 -11.47 -7.07 8.01
C TYR A 137 -10.48 -8.10 8.58
N VAL A 138 -9.20 -7.90 8.33
CA VAL A 138 -8.10 -8.55 9.04
C VAL A 138 -7.97 -7.85 10.37
N GLY A 139 -7.99 -8.59 11.48
CA GLY A 139 -8.00 -8.05 12.84
C GLY A 139 -6.88 -8.59 13.72
N TRP A 140 -6.79 -8.06 14.92
CA TRP A 140 -5.86 -8.47 15.98
C TRP A 140 -4.40 -8.64 15.51
N THR A 141 -4.01 -7.93 14.47
CA THR A 141 -2.70 -8.03 13.84
C THR A 141 -1.55 -7.93 14.83
N GLU A 142 -0.44 -8.64 14.57
CA GLU A 142 0.79 -8.59 15.37
C GLU A 142 2.01 -8.18 14.53
N PRO A 143 3.06 -7.59 15.16
CA PRO A 143 4.28 -7.24 14.44
C PRO A 143 4.97 -8.46 13.84
N GLY A 144 5.32 -8.38 12.56
CA GLY A 144 5.93 -9.46 11.79
C GLY A 144 4.95 -10.15 10.83
N GLU A 145 3.66 -10.01 11.05
CA GLU A 145 2.63 -10.55 10.16
C GLU A 145 2.58 -9.82 8.83
N TRP A 146 2.12 -10.53 7.81
CA TRP A 146 1.91 -9.97 6.49
C TRP A 146 0.88 -10.80 5.69
N PHE A 147 0.26 -10.16 4.70
CA PHE A 147 -0.61 -10.82 3.73
C PHE A 147 -0.47 -10.24 2.33
N ASN A 148 -0.61 -11.10 1.34
CA ASN A 148 -0.48 -10.78 -0.08
C ASN A 148 -1.84 -10.60 -0.74
N ILE A 149 -1.95 -9.60 -1.60
CA ILE A 149 -3.16 -9.33 -2.38
C ILE A 149 -2.78 -9.16 -3.85
N THR A 150 -3.25 -10.06 -4.71
CA THR A 150 -3.11 -9.86 -6.15
C THR A 150 -4.09 -8.80 -6.64
N VAL A 151 -3.57 -7.80 -7.31
CA VAL A 151 -4.35 -6.70 -7.87
C VAL A 151 -4.21 -6.61 -9.39
N GLN A 152 -5.27 -6.11 -10.05
CA GLN A 152 -5.30 -5.79 -11.49
C GLN A 152 -5.33 -4.27 -11.64
N VAL A 153 -4.19 -3.68 -12.00
CA VAL A 153 -4.04 -2.24 -12.22
C VAL A 153 -4.47 -1.89 -13.65
N ALA A 154 -5.45 -1.02 -13.78
CA ALA A 154 -6.03 -0.68 -15.10
C ALA A 154 -5.04 0.07 -16.01
N ARG A 155 -4.23 0.97 -15.45
CA ARG A 155 -3.23 1.77 -16.18
C ARG A 155 -2.04 2.05 -15.28
N ALA A 156 -0.83 2.02 -15.83
CA ALA A 156 0.37 2.43 -15.11
C ALA A 156 0.26 3.89 -14.62
N GLY A 157 0.85 4.18 -13.47
CA GLY A 157 0.88 5.53 -12.92
C GLY A 157 0.99 5.58 -11.40
N PHE A 158 0.87 6.78 -10.85
CA PHE A 158 0.81 6.98 -9.41
C PHE A 158 -0.63 6.84 -8.90
N TYR A 159 -0.75 6.16 -7.77
CA TYR A 159 -1.99 5.96 -7.05
C TYR A 159 -1.80 6.32 -5.59
N THR A 160 -2.81 6.90 -4.98
CA THR A 160 -2.92 7.08 -3.53
C THR A 160 -4.01 6.17 -2.99
N ALA A 161 -3.89 5.74 -1.74
CA ALA A 161 -4.97 5.00 -1.11
C ALA A 161 -5.33 5.57 0.26
N ASP A 162 -6.61 5.51 0.56
CA ASP A 162 -7.17 5.71 1.89
C ASP A 162 -7.34 4.34 2.55
N LEU A 163 -7.06 4.19 3.84
CA LEU A 163 -7.25 2.95 4.61
C LEU A 163 -8.37 3.10 5.61
N LEU A 164 -9.38 2.22 5.56
CA LEU A 164 -10.37 2.06 6.64
C LEU A 164 -9.82 1.09 7.70
N TYR A 165 -9.76 1.54 8.95
CA TYR A 165 -9.10 0.80 10.02
C TYR A 165 -9.62 1.14 11.42
N THR A 166 -9.24 0.31 12.41
CA THR A 166 -9.16 0.66 13.83
C THR A 166 -7.78 0.32 14.36
N SER A 167 -7.31 0.95 15.44
CA SER A 167 -6.02 0.65 16.02
C SER A 167 -5.96 0.99 17.50
N ASN A 168 -5.43 0.07 18.32
CA ASN A 168 -5.32 0.27 19.77
C ASN A 168 -4.27 1.35 20.10
N ARG A 169 -3.01 1.15 19.68
CA ARG A 169 -1.90 2.02 20.07
C ARG A 169 -1.32 2.84 18.92
N GLY A 170 -1.87 2.70 17.74
CA GLY A 170 -1.21 3.17 16.53
C GLY A 170 -0.20 2.15 16.03
N GLY A 171 0.90 2.63 15.48
CA GLY A 171 1.98 1.81 14.98
C GLY A 171 2.33 2.09 13.54
N THR A 172 3.00 1.13 12.91
CA THR A 172 3.42 1.25 11.51
C THR A 172 3.13 -0.02 10.73
N ILE A 173 2.72 0.17 9.48
CA ILE A 173 2.62 -0.86 8.46
C ILE A 173 3.53 -0.49 7.29
N SER A 174 3.77 -1.39 6.34
CA SER A 174 4.35 -1.05 5.04
C SER A 174 3.66 -1.82 3.92
N MET A 175 3.93 -1.41 2.69
CA MET A 175 3.37 -2.07 1.51
C MET A 175 4.47 -2.35 0.49
N ASP A 176 4.66 -3.64 0.19
CA ASP A 176 5.51 -4.06 -0.92
C ASP A 176 4.73 -4.10 -2.23
N LEU A 177 5.44 -3.93 -3.31
CA LEU A 177 4.96 -4.18 -4.67
C LEU A 177 5.85 -5.26 -5.32
N ASN A 178 5.25 -6.39 -5.66
CA ASN A 178 5.94 -7.52 -6.28
C ASN A 178 7.19 -7.96 -5.48
N GLY A 179 7.07 -8.05 -4.14
CA GLY A 179 8.11 -8.48 -3.22
C GLY A 179 9.21 -7.45 -2.97
N LYS A 180 8.97 -6.16 -3.25
CA LYS A 180 9.91 -5.06 -2.95
C LYS A 180 9.19 -3.95 -2.21
N ASP A 181 9.79 -3.46 -1.14
CA ASP A 181 9.26 -2.31 -0.41
C ASP A 181 9.01 -1.13 -1.38
N ALA A 182 7.78 -0.66 -1.40
CA ALA A 182 7.33 0.41 -2.28
C ALA A 182 6.83 1.63 -1.52
N SER A 183 6.51 1.49 -0.23
CA SER A 183 5.93 2.57 0.57
C SER A 183 6.87 3.11 1.65
N GLY A 184 7.82 2.30 2.13
CA GLY A 184 8.44 2.52 3.43
C GLY A 184 7.42 2.43 4.58
N PRO A 185 7.83 2.79 5.82
CA PRO A 185 6.93 2.76 6.98
C PRO A 185 5.80 3.79 6.85
N LEU A 186 4.55 3.32 7.04
CA LEU A 186 3.32 4.11 7.02
C LEU A 186 2.77 4.20 8.44
N THR A 187 2.56 5.40 8.95
CA THR A 187 2.07 5.61 10.32
C THR A 187 0.57 5.39 10.43
N ILE A 188 0.18 4.53 11.34
CA ILE A 188 -1.21 4.32 11.77
C ILE A 188 -1.42 5.06 13.07
N VAL A 189 -2.46 5.88 13.13
CA VAL A 189 -2.81 6.63 14.35
C VAL A 189 -3.75 5.80 15.21
N SER A 190 -3.56 5.81 16.53
CA SER A 190 -4.47 5.16 17.47
C SER A 190 -5.90 5.72 17.34
N THR A 191 -6.88 4.84 17.41
CA THR A 191 -8.30 5.19 17.49
C THR A 191 -8.85 5.05 18.92
N PHE A 192 -7.94 4.91 19.90
CA PHE A 192 -8.31 4.75 21.31
C PHE A 192 -9.01 6.00 21.86
N ASN A 193 -10.12 5.77 22.59
CA ASN A 193 -10.85 6.81 23.30
C ASN A 193 -11.31 6.27 24.67
N ALA A 194 -10.66 6.73 25.73
CA ALA A 194 -10.95 6.30 27.10
C ALA A 194 -12.34 6.69 27.60
N THR A 195 -13.05 7.58 26.89
CA THR A 195 -14.43 7.97 27.26
C THR A 195 -15.49 6.96 26.82
N ASP A 196 -15.13 5.98 25.98
CA ASP A 196 -16.02 4.86 25.69
C ASP A 196 -16.18 3.99 26.95
N PRO A 197 -17.41 3.82 27.47
CA PRO A 197 -17.64 3.07 28.70
C PRO A 197 -17.40 1.57 28.56
N ILE A 198 -17.26 1.04 27.33
CA ILE A 198 -17.03 -0.38 27.06
C ILE A 198 -15.52 -0.59 26.84
N ALA A 199 -14.84 -1.15 27.84
CA ALA A 199 -13.38 -1.22 27.88
C ALA A 199 -12.74 -1.86 26.63
N TRP A 200 -13.25 -3.00 26.15
CA TRP A 200 -12.70 -3.67 24.97
C TRP A 200 -12.93 -2.87 23.69
N ARG A 201 -14.00 -2.03 23.65
CA ARG A 201 -14.34 -1.21 22.49
C ARG A 201 -13.57 0.10 22.44
N GLN A 202 -12.86 0.54 23.48
CA GLN A 202 -12.17 1.83 23.56
C GLN A 202 -11.19 2.10 22.43
N TRP A 203 -10.70 1.10 21.74
CA TRP A 203 -9.84 1.24 20.57
C TRP A 203 -10.51 0.83 19.25
N HIS A 204 -11.63 0.16 19.31
CA HIS A 204 -12.36 -0.36 18.16
C HIS A 204 -13.29 0.71 17.57
N HIS A 205 -12.71 1.89 17.27
CA HIS A 205 -13.43 3.00 16.66
C HIS A 205 -12.92 3.19 15.23
N TRP A 206 -13.84 3.03 14.25
CA TRP A 206 -13.50 3.08 12.84
C TRP A 206 -13.06 4.48 12.41
N ASN A 207 -11.95 4.53 11.66
CA ASN A 207 -11.34 5.74 11.10
C ASN A 207 -10.85 5.50 9.68
N VAL A 208 -10.60 6.57 8.94
CA VAL A 208 -9.95 6.54 7.62
C VAL A 208 -8.65 7.31 7.66
N ALA A 209 -7.53 6.60 7.45
CA ALA A 209 -6.25 7.23 7.16
C ALA A 209 -6.23 7.68 5.69
N ARG A 210 -6.38 8.99 5.48
CA ARG A 210 -6.44 9.58 4.14
C ARG A 210 -5.08 9.63 3.49
N ASN A 211 -5.01 9.21 2.19
CA ASN A 211 -3.77 9.20 1.39
C ASN A 211 -2.59 8.59 2.14
N ILE A 212 -2.84 7.53 2.91
CA ILE A 212 -1.82 6.89 3.75
C ILE A 212 -0.63 6.39 2.93
N VAL A 213 -0.87 5.99 1.71
CA VAL A 213 0.17 5.50 0.81
C VAL A 213 0.07 6.14 -0.58
N ARG A 214 1.22 6.36 -1.22
CA ARG A 214 1.32 6.76 -2.62
C ARG A 214 2.32 5.84 -3.33
N LEU A 215 1.82 5.04 -4.29
CA LEU A 215 2.61 4.07 -5.03
C LEU A 215 2.64 4.38 -6.53
N ARG A 216 3.76 4.04 -7.17
CA ARG A 216 3.82 3.93 -8.63
C ARG A 216 3.53 2.48 -9.00
N LEU A 217 2.37 2.25 -9.59
CA LEU A 217 1.90 0.91 -9.97
C LEU A 217 2.04 0.72 -11.49
N PRO A 218 2.65 -0.38 -11.96
CA PRO A 218 2.60 -0.76 -13.37
C PRO A 218 1.20 -1.29 -13.73
N ALA A 219 0.82 -1.21 -15.00
CA ALA A 219 -0.44 -1.77 -15.48
C ALA A 219 -0.41 -3.31 -15.45
N GLY A 220 -1.56 -3.93 -15.30
CA GLY A 220 -1.69 -5.39 -15.28
C GLY A 220 -1.71 -5.97 -13.88
N LYS A 221 -1.43 -7.27 -13.76
CA LYS A 221 -1.43 -7.98 -12.48
C LYS A 221 -0.17 -7.67 -11.68
N ASN A 222 -0.35 -7.35 -10.40
CA ASN A 222 0.70 -7.12 -9.42
C ASN A 222 0.32 -7.77 -8.10
N VAL A 223 1.28 -8.00 -7.23
CA VAL A 223 1.07 -8.44 -5.84
C VAL A 223 1.43 -7.28 -4.92
N LEU A 224 0.50 -6.89 -4.07
CA LEU A 224 0.73 -6.00 -2.95
C LEU A 224 0.89 -6.87 -1.70
N THR A 225 1.93 -6.62 -0.88
CA THR A 225 2.08 -7.25 0.43
C THR A 225 1.91 -6.19 1.50
N VAL A 226 0.98 -6.38 2.42
CA VAL A 226 0.82 -5.53 3.59
C VAL A 226 1.58 -6.16 4.74
N HIS A 227 2.52 -5.44 5.34
CA HIS A 227 3.30 -5.86 6.50
C HIS A 227 2.89 -5.09 7.75
N ILE A 228 2.77 -5.77 8.87
CA ILE A 228 2.62 -5.17 10.20
C ILE A 228 4.01 -5.01 10.79
N LEU A 229 4.46 -3.76 11.00
CA LEU A 229 5.84 -3.51 11.44
C LEU A 229 5.95 -3.31 12.94
N THR A 230 5.03 -2.56 13.54
CA THR A 230 5.08 -2.25 14.98
C THR A 230 3.68 -2.19 15.59
N GLU A 231 3.60 -2.39 16.91
CA GLU A 231 2.45 -2.26 17.80
C GLU A 231 1.30 -3.26 17.56
N GLY A 232 0.98 -3.59 16.36
CA GLY A 232 -0.13 -4.50 16.06
C GLY A 232 -1.48 -4.10 16.68
N ASN A 233 -2.35 -5.09 16.91
CA ASN A 233 -3.72 -4.92 17.41
C ASN A 233 -4.49 -3.84 16.64
N MET A 234 -4.44 -3.99 15.31
CA MET A 234 -5.13 -3.17 14.33
C MET A 234 -6.17 -4.03 13.61
N ASN A 235 -7.25 -3.40 13.18
CA ASN A 235 -8.18 -3.99 12.24
C ASN A 235 -8.07 -3.24 10.92
N LEU A 236 -7.75 -3.95 9.84
CA LEU A 236 -7.55 -3.39 8.50
C LEU A 236 -8.66 -3.90 7.59
N ALA A 237 -9.56 -3.00 7.16
CA ALA A 237 -10.69 -3.39 6.33
C ALA A 237 -10.35 -3.38 4.84
N TYR A 238 -10.02 -2.22 4.30
CA TYR A 238 -9.67 -2.07 2.89
C TYR A 238 -8.83 -0.83 2.61
N PHE A 239 -8.07 -0.87 1.51
CA PHE A 239 -7.45 0.29 0.89
C PHE A 239 -8.28 0.77 -0.30
N ASP A 240 -8.71 2.04 -0.33
CA ASP A 240 -9.43 2.64 -1.47
C ASP A 240 -8.45 3.39 -2.37
N PHE A 241 -7.99 2.72 -3.43
CA PHE A 241 -7.01 3.26 -4.37
C PHE A 241 -7.62 4.21 -5.39
N LYS A 242 -7.03 5.39 -5.51
CA LYS A 242 -7.39 6.43 -6.47
C LYS A 242 -6.18 6.83 -7.30
N LYS A 243 -6.38 7.10 -8.59
CA LYS A 243 -5.29 7.60 -9.41
C LYS A 243 -4.86 8.97 -8.87
N ALA A 244 -3.57 9.10 -8.56
CA ALA A 244 -3.01 10.38 -8.12
C ALA A 244 -3.08 11.41 -9.27
N ARG A 245 -3.40 12.65 -8.93
CA ARG A 245 -3.39 13.78 -9.85
C ARG A 245 -1.97 14.27 -10.12
#